data_98c7968b8886dd7b5767b28319bc0a4c
#
_entry.id   98c7968b8886dd7b5767b28319bc0a4c
#
_cell.length_a   1.000
_cell.length_b   1.000
_cell.length_c   1.000
_cell.angle_alpha   90.00
_cell.angle_beta   90.00
_cell.angle_gamma   90.00
#
_symmetry.space_group_name_H-M   'P 1'
#
loop_
_entity.id
_entity.type
_entity.pdbx_description
1 polymer ?
#
loop_
_entity_poly.entity_id
_entity_poly.type
_entity_poly.pdbx_seq_one_letter_code
_entity_poly.pdbx_strand_id
1 'polypeptide(L)'
;MTIVYIYETNLLECIARPTVTTIEEFKEKPNLFYPDWNEETMKFSEVLLNNPVDDSKTGELREMTEIEKVKNGKTTLSDGSYLDEVNETIVTIAKPNEWSIWDKDSHTWKVDNNLLNKKLKELREKALKDLAEAKLNFLNQPLEIEKNGKKYTFENNERNRNSLSLKMSLMWTLEQDKIEKVKVLNDKGLVEFIELNKTELKTLATKIQDIIEVADMAEQMAVVGISRYTINQMLELNVSDFFQN
;
A
#
# COMPACT_ATOMS: atom_id res chain seq x y z
N MET A 1 2.63 27.62 -45.12
CA MET A 1 2.17 26.34 -45.68
C MET A 1 1.49 25.56 -44.58
N THR A 2 0.32 25.07 -44.82
CA THR A 2 -0.54 24.35 -43.87
C THR A 2 -0.91 23.00 -44.47
N ILE A 3 -1.11 21.97 -43.65
CA ILE A 3 -1.58 20.66 -44.10
C ILE A 3 -3.12 20.66 -43.93
N VAL A 4 -3.82 20.21 -44.96
CA VAL A 4 -5.27 19.93 -44.93
C VAL A 4 -5.45 18.43 -44.92
N TYR A 5 -6.37 17.94 -44.14
CA TYR A 5 -6.68 16.50 -44.01
C TYR A 5 -8.02 16.25 -44.69
N ILE A 6 -8.01 15.42 -45.74
CA ILE A 6 -9.19 15.09 -46.54
C ILE A 6 -9.77 13.77 -46.10
N TYR A 7 -11.06 13.73 -45.84
CA TYR A 7 -11.79 12.54 -45.37
C TYR A 7 -12.87 12.17 -46.37
N GLU A 8 -13.04 10.89 -46.63
CA GLU A 8 -14.17 10.36 -47.35
C GLU A 8 -15.39 10.29 -46.42
N THR A 9 -16.54 10.89 -46.86
CA THR A 9 -17.74 11.02 -45.99
C THR A 9 -18.38 9.70 -45.60
N ASN A 10 -18.25 8.65 -46.45
CA ASN A 10 -18.85 7.35 -46.22
C ASN A 10 -18.13 6.54 -45.13
N LEU A 11 -16.80 6.63 -45.10
CA LEU A 11 -15.93 5.83 -44.19
C LEU A 11 -15.37 6.67 -43.05
N LEU A 12 -15.41 8.01 -43.20
CA LEU A 12 -14.76 8.96 -42.30
C LEU A 12 -13.25 8.65 -42.09
N GLU A 13 -12.60 8.17 -43.16
CA GLU A 13 -11.17 7.90 -43.19
C GLU A 13 -10.40 9.04 -43.86
N CYS A 14 -9.24 9.37 -43.29
CA CYS A 14 -8.35 10.37 -43.89
C CYS A 14 -7.64 9.76 -45.12
N ILE A 15 -8.06 10.19 -46.32
CA ILE A 15 -7.59 9.66 -47.61
C ILE A 15 -6.43 10.45 -48.19
N ALA A 16 -6.26 11.71 -47.82
CA ALA A 16 -5.18 12.57 -48.34
C ALA A 16 -4.77 13.65 -47.35
N ARG A 17 -3.55 14.19 -47.55
CA ARG A 17 -2.95 15.24 -46.71
C ARG A 17 -2.18 16.24 -47.55
N PRO A 18 -2.85 16.99 -48.45
CA PRO A 18 -2.16 17.97 -49.26
C PRO A 18 -1.63 19.14 -48.42
N THR A 19 -0.49 19.67 -48.85
CA THR A 19 0.07 20.90 -48.32
C THR A 19 -0.48 22.06 -49.13
N VAL A 20 -1.07 23.04 -48.45
CA VAL A 20 -1.71 24.21 -49.05
C VAL A 20 -1.00 25.50 -48.63
N THR A 21 -1.18 26.56 -49.39
CA THR A 21 -0.62 27.87 -49.04
C THR A 21 -1.41 28.48 -47.89
N THR A 22 -2.72 28.51 -48.01
CA THR A 22 -3.70 28.94 -46.99
C THR A 22 -4.93 28.05 -47.04
N ILE A 23 -5.73 28.05 -46.00
CA ILE A 23 -7.01 27.32 -45.94
C ILE A 23 -8.04 27.93 -46.84
N GLU A 24 -8.06 29.25 -46.93
CA GLU A 24 -8.94 30.02 -47.80
C GLU A 24 -8.72 29.66 -49.28
N GLU A 25 -7.47 29.55 -49.71
CA GLU A 25 -7.13 29.15 -51.06
C GLU A 25 -7.57 27.71 -51.37
N PHE A 26 -7.47 26.81 -50.37
CA PHE A 26 -8.01 25.45 -50.50
C PHE A 26 -9.53 25.45 -50.64
N LYS A 27 -10.24 26.24 -49.81
CA LYS A 27 -11.70 26.36 -49.89
C LYS A 27 -12.18 26.89 -51.25
N GLU A 28 -11.46 27.84 -51.83
CA GLU A 28 -11.82 28.41 -53.13
C GLU A 28 -11.50 27.49 -54.33
N LYS A 29 -10.38 26.76 -54.23
CA LYS A 29 -9.87 25.93 -55.33
C LYS A 29 -9.32 24.59 -54.88
N PRO A 30 -10.13 23.70 -54.27
CA PRO A 30 -9.65 22.46 -53.68
C PRO A 30 -8.99 21.54 -54.72
N ASN A 31 -9.51 21.50 -55.95
CA ASN A 31 -8.93 20.66 -57.01
C ASN A 31 -7.52 21.08 -57.45
N LEU A 32 -7.08 22.29 -57.10
CA LEU A 32 -5.69 22.71 -57.34
C LEU A 32 -4.70 21.92 -56.46
N PHE A 33 -5.11 21.58 -55.23
CA PHE A 33 -4.28 20.89 -54.24
C PHE A 33 -4.58 19.40 -54.19
N TYR A 34 -5.82 19.02 -54.53
CA TYR A 34 -6.25 17.63 -54.62
C TYR A 34 -7.15 17.43 -55.81
N PRO A 35 -6.63 16.97 -56.98
CA PRO A 35 -7.35 16.89 -58.24
C PRO A 35 -8.65 16.09 -58.20
N ASP A 36 -8.69 15.03 -57.35
CA ASP A 36 -9.83 14.13 -57.18
C ASP A 36 -10.86 14.66 -56.18
N TRP A 37 -10.77 15.92 -55.75
CA TRP A 37 -11.72 16.51 -54.80
C TRP A 37 -13.14 16.47 -55.31
N ASN A 38 -14.05 15.97 -54.46
CA ASN A 38 -15.48 15.94 -54.70
C ASN A 38 -16.25 16.36 -53.45
N GLU A 39 -16.92 17.50 -53.49
CA GLU A 39 -17.66 18.07 -52.36
C GLU A 39 -18.83 17.21 -51.87
N GLU A 40 -19.38 16.31 -52.70
CA GLU A 40 -20.48 15.43 -52.32
C GLU A 40 -20.00 14.22 -51.47
N THR A 41 -18.76 13.79 -51.69
CA THR A 41 -18.20 12.57 -51.10
C THR A 41 -17.01 12.82 -50.18
N MET A 42 -16.54 14.07 -50.10
CA MET A 42 -15.34 14.42 -49.35
C MET A 42 -15.59 15.65 -48.48
N LYS A 43 -14.93 15.62 -47.32
CA LYS A 43 -14.83 16.76 -46.40
C LYS A 43 -13.38 16.95 -45.99
N PHE A 44 -13.04 18.11 -45.49
CA PHE A 44 -11.71 18.36 -44.98
C PHE A 44 -11.71 18.89 -43.56
N SER A 45 -10.55 18.77 -42.91
CA SER A 45 -10.25 19.36 -41.62
C SER A 45 -8.88 20.01 -41.63
N GLU A 46 -8.71 21.05 -40.84
CA GLU A 46 -7.44 21.74 -40.63
C GLU A 46 -6.52 20.96 -39.65
N VAL A 47 -7.07 20.01 -38.95
CA VAL A 47 -6.36 19.14 -38.00
C VAL A 47 -6.63 17.68 -38.31
N LEU A 48 -5.67 16.82 -37.98
CA LEU A 48 -5.88 15.39 -38.10
C LEU A 48 -6.88 14.91 -37.02
N LEU A 49 -8.01 14.37 -37.48
CA LEU A 49 -9.03 13.79 -36.62
C LEU A 49 -8.81 12.26 -36.56
N ASN A 50 -8.76 11.69 -35.39
CA ASN A 50 -8.60 10.26 -35.21
C ASN A 50 -9.95 9.53 -35.22
N ASN A 51 -10.99 10.20 -34.74
CA ASN A 51 -12.36 9.69 -34.74
C ASN A 51 -13.27 10.81 -35.28
N PRO A 52 -13.24 11.08 -36.61
CA PRO A 52 -14.03 12.14 -37.19
C PRO A 52 -15.53 11.84 -37.12
N VAL A 53 -16.32 12.88 -36.98
CA VAL A 53 -17.78 12.83 -37.03
C VAL A 53 -18.29 14.14 -37.68
N ASP A 54 -19.39 14.02 -38.39
CA ASP A 54 -20.09 15.20 -38.90
C ASP A 54 -20.72 15.99 -37.75
N ASP A 55 -20.39 17.26 -37.65
CA ASP A 55 -21.10 18.17 -36.76
C ASP A 55 -22.45 18.54 -37.40
N SER A 56 -23.53 18.05 -36.82
CA SER A 56 -24.88 18.31 -37.31
C SER A 56 -25.28 19.82 -37.33
N LYS A 57 -24.55 20.65 -36.56
CA LYS A 57 -24.83 22.10 -36.47
C LYS A 57 -24.08 22.90 -37.52
N THR A 58 -22.84 22.54 -37.82
CA THR A 58 -21.98 23.30 -38.75
C THR A 58 -21.84 22.60 -40.09
N GLY A 59 -22.09 21.30 -40.18
CA GLY A 59 -21.82 20.48 -41.35
C GLY A 59 -20.35 20.17 -41.58
N GLU A 60 -19.49 20.61 -40.70
CA GLU A 60 -18.04 20.37 -40.75
C GLU A 60 -17.65 19.09 -40.00
N LEU A 61 -16.44 18.57 -40.29
CA LEU A 61 -15.89 17.46 -39.53
C LEU A 61 -15.28 17.95 -38.22
N ARG A 62 -15.54 17.22 -37.15
CA ARG A 62 -14.88 17.39 -35.85
C ARG A 62 -14.46 16.05 -35.27
N GLU A 63 -13.59 16.10 -34.28
CA GLU A 63 -13.27 14.91 -33.44
C GLU A 63 -14.51 14.55 -32.60
N MET A 64 -14.77 13.25 -32.45
CA MET A 64 -15.80 12.75 -31.51
C MET A 64 -15.47 13.20 -30.09
N THR A 65 -16.49 13.58 -29.36
CA THR A 65 -16.38 13.72 -27.88
C THR A 65 -16.14 12.38 -27.24
N GLU A 66 -15.64 12.35 -25.98
CA GLU A 66 -15.43 11.08 -25.25
C GLU A 66 -16.75 10.29 -25.11
N ILE A 67 -17.86 10.97 -24.92
CA ILE A 67 -19.19 10.34 -24.87
C ILE A 67 -19.54 9.66 -26.19
N GLU A 68 -19.34 10.36 -27.31
CA GLU A 68 -19.57 9.80 -28.64
C GLU A 68 -18.65 8.60 -28.92
N LYS A 69 -17.39 8.66 -28.49
CA LYS A 69 -16.46 7.54 -28.63
C LYS A 69 -16.94 6.31 -27.85
N VAL A 70 -17.47 6.52 -26.63
CA VAL A 70 -18.06 5.42 -25.82
C VAL A 70 -19.30 4.86 -26.50
N LYS A 71 -20.25 5.73 -26.92
CA LYS A 71 -21.50 5.33 -27.59
C LYS A 71 -21.24 4.55 -28.89
N ASN A 72 -20.18 4.92 -29.62
CA ASN A 72 -19.80 4.28 -30.89
C ASN A 72 -18.79 3.11 -30.70
N GLY A 73 -18.48 2.70 -29.48
CA GLY A 73 -17.56 1.60 -29.20
C GLY A 73 -16.11 1.85 -29.60
N LYS A 74 -15.72 3.12 -29.80
CA LYS A 74 -14.36 3.51 -30.15
C LYS A 74 -13.43 3.53 -28.91
N THR A 75 -14.01 3.64 -27.74
CA THR A 75 -13.31 3.54 -26.46
C THR A 75 -14.16 2.83 -25.43
N THR A 76 -13.49 2.22 -24.45
CA THR A 76 -14.15 1.56 -23.31
C THR A 76 -13.85 2.33 -22.04
N LEU A 77 -14.83 2.46 -21.17
CA LEU A 77 -14.65 3.08 -19.88
C LEU A 77 -13.87 2.14 -18.95
N SER A 78 -13.03 2.74 -18.12
CA SER A 78 -12.34 2.02 -17.06
C SER A 78 -13.30 1.55 -15.97
N ASP A 79 -12.88 0.58 -15.17
CA ASP A 79 -13.62 0.17 -13.98
C ASP A 79 -13.90 1.36 -13.06
N GLY A 80 -15.10 1.43 -12.54
CA GLY A 80 -15.60 2.56 -11.75
C GLY A 80 -16.24 3.66 -12.59
N SER A 81 -16.21 3.58 -13.90
CA SER A 81 -16.84 4.58 -14.77
C SER A 81 -17.95 3.98 -15.62
N TYR A 82 -19.01 4.75 -15.84
CA TYR A 82 -20.11 4.38 -16.70
C TYR A 82 -20.70 5.62 -17.41
N LEU A 83 -21.38 5.39 -18.50
CA LEU A 83 -22.12 6.44 -19.21
C LEU A 83 -23.53 6.55 -18.63
N ASP A 84 -23.84 7.72 -18.06
CA ASP A 84 -25.21 8.08 -17.72
C ASP A 84 -25.89 8.61 -19.01
N GLU A 85 -26.70 7.76 -19.63
CA GLU A 85 -27.38 8.08 -20.89
C GLU A 85 -28.42 9.17 -20.73
N VAL A 86 -29.02 9.35 -19.54
CA VAL A 86 -30.06 10.34 -19.27
C VAL A 86 -29.45 11.75 -19.19
N ASN A 87 -28.34 11.88 -18.48
CA ASN A 87 -27.66 13.17 -18.32
C ASN A 87 -26.54 13.38 -19.34
N GLU A 88 -26.31 12.43 -20.23
CA GLU A 88 -25.21 12.45 -21.22
C GLU A 88 -23.86 12.80 -20.60
N THR A 89 -23.51 12.14 -19.51
CA THR A 89 -22.25 12.36 -18.79
C THR A 89 -21.54 11.04 -18.48
N ILE A 90 -20.21 11.11 -18.39
CA ILE A 90 -19.42 9.97 -17.85
C ILE A 90 -19.30 10.18 -16.35
N VAL A 91 -19.90 9.26 -15.59
CA VAL A 91 -19.82 9.22 -14.12
C VAL A 91 -18.68 8.32 -13.69
N THR A 92 -17.87 8.79 -12.76
CA THR A 92 -16.77 7.99 -12.18
C THR A 92 -16.98 7.86 -10.67
N ILE A 93 -16.98 6.62 -10.19
CA ILE A 93 -17.09 6.25 -8.76
C ILE A 93 -15.75 5.69 -8.31
N ALA A 94 -15.13 6.36 -7.35
CA ALA A 94 -13.84 5.96 -6.83
C ALA A 94 -13.89 4.55 -6.22
N LYS A 95 -12.83 3.75 -6.46
CA LYS A 95 -12.68 2.43 -5.85
C LYS A 95 -12.53 2.56 -4.33
N PRO A 96 -13.41 1.95 -3.52
CA PRO A 96 -13.41 2.14 -2.06
C PRO A 96 -12.23 1.45 -1.36
N ASN A 97 -11.73 0.33 -1.92
CA ASN A 97 -10.63 -0.44 -1.36
C ASN A 97 -10.07 -1.46 -2.38
N GLU A 98 -8.94 -2.10 -2.03
CA GLU A 98 -8.24 -3.03 -2.92
C GLU A 98 -9.03 -4.32 -3.22
N TRP A 99 -9.94 -4.72 -2.34
CA TRP A 99 -10.74 -5.95 -2.47
C TRP A 99 -12.14 -5.73 -3.05
N SER A 100 -12.36 -4.59 -3.68
CA SER A 100 -13.59 -4.32 -4.43
C SER A 100 -13.36 -4.53 -5.92
N ILE A 101 -14.35 -5.12 -6.59
CA ILE A 101 -14.43 -5.27 -8.05
C ILE A 101 -15.61 -4.47 -8.59
N TRP A 102 -15.44 -3.96 -9.80
CA TRP A 102 -16.50 -3.20 -10.48
C TRP A 102 -17.55 -4.12 -11.08
N ASP A 103 -18.79 -3.92 -10.70
CA ASP A 103 -19.94 -4.56 -11.33
C ASP A 103 -20.52 -3.62 -12.39
N LYS A 104 -20.32 -3.98 -13.65
CA LYS A 104 -20.72 -3.18 -14.79
C LYS A 104 -22.24 -3.10 -14.96
N ASP A 105 -22.98 -4.09 -14.50
CA ASP A 105 -24.44 -4.14 -14.67
C ASP A 105 -25.14 -3.22 -13.66
N SER A 106 -24.64 -3.18 -12.44
CA SER A 106 -25.22 -2.36 -11.37
C SER A 106 -24.53 -1.01 -11.19
N HIS A 107 -23.44 -0.74 -11.91
CA HIS A 107 -22.59 0.45 -11.78
C HIS A 107 -22.16 0.70 -10.33
N THR A 108 -21.74 -0.37 -9.65
CA THR A 108 -21.31 -0.30 -8.24
C THR A 108 -20.05 -1.12 -7.98
N TRP A 109 -19.31 -0.74 -6.94
CA TRP A 109 -18.23 -1.56 -6.42
C TRP A 109 -18.77 -2.63 -5.49
N LYS A 110 -18.46 -3.89 -5.75
CA LYS A 110 -18.82 -5.05 -4.90
C LYS A 110 -17.58 -5.62 -4.25
N VAL A 111 -17.73 -6.11 -3.01
CA VAL A 111 -16.64 -6.81 -2.32
C VAL A 111 -16.38 -8.15 -2.98
N ASP A 112 -15.14 -8.40 -3.37
CA ASP A 112 -14.66 -9.72 -3.76
C ASP A 112 -14.12 -10.44 -2.52
N ASN A 113 -14.80 -11.47 -2.09
CA ASN A 113 -14.42 -12.25 -0.91
C ASN A 113 -13.07 -12.96 -1.06
N ASN A 114 -12.65 -13.32 -2.27
CA ASN A 114 -11.35 -13.94 -2.50
C ASN A 114 -10.22 -12.93 -2.30
N LEU A 115 -10.38 -11.71 -2.86
CA LEU A 115 -9.44 -10.62 -2.66
C LEU A 115 -9.40 -10.18 -1.19
N LEU A 116 -10.58 -10.07 -0.55
CA LEU A 116 -10.68 -9.73 0.87
C LEU A 116 -9.95 -10.76 1.74
N ASN A 117 -10.19 -12.06 1.54
CA ASN A 117 -9.56 -13.14 2.29
C ASN A 117 -8.03 -13.17 2.05
N LYS A 118 -7.61 -12.95 0.81
CA LYS A 118 -6.18 -12.86 0.48
C LYS A 118 -5.52 -11.70 1.25
N LYS A 119 -6.11 -10.52 1.22
CA LYS A 119 -5.60 -9.35 1.94
C LYS A 119 -5.58 -9.58 3.46
N LEU A 120 -6.64 -10.17 4.00
CA LEU A 120 -6.71 -10.51 5.43
C LEU A 120 -5.60 -11.49 5.84
N LYS A 121 -5.32 -12.49 5.01
CA LYS A 121 -4.22 -13.43 5.23
C LYS A 121 -2.86 -12.71 5.25
N GLU A 122 -2.60 -11.85 4.26
CA GLU A 122 -1.36 -11.06 4.19
C GLU A 122 -1.17 -10.17 5.44
N LEU A 123 -2.24 -9.51 5.88
CA LEU A 123 -2.20 -8.66 7.08
C LEU A 123 -1.92 -9.49 8.35
N ARG A 124 -2.53 -10.68 8.48
CA ARG A 124 -2.28 -11.57 9.63
C ARG A 124 -0.85 -12.10 9.64
N GLU A 125 -0.32 -12.53 8.51
CA GLU A 125 1.07 -12.98 8.39
C GLU A 125 2.06 -11.87 8.76
N LYS A 126 1.80 -10.64 8.30
CA LYS A 126 2.60 -9.47 8.68
C LYS A 126 2.51 -9.21 10.19
N ALA A 127 1.30 -9.17 10.75
CA ALA A 127 1.10 -8.90 12.17
C ALA A 127 1.78 -9.94 13.07
N LEU A 128 1.78 -11.23 12.69
CA LEU A 128 2.50 -12.27 13.44
C LEU A 128 4.02 -12.07 13.39
N LYS A 129 4.55 -11.62 12.26
CA LYS A 129 5.98 -11.28 12.16
C LYS A 129 6.33 -10.06 13.03
N ASP A 130 5.54 -9.01 12.94
CA ASP A 130 5.74 -7.79 13.74
C ASP A 130 5.58 -8.08 15.24
N LEU A 131 4.68 -9.00 15.62
CA LEU A 131 4.50 -9.48 17.00
C LEU A 131 5.75 -10.14 17.55
N ALA A 132 6.41 -10.99 16.76
CA ALA A 132 7.64 -11.66 17.18
C ALA A 132 8.77 -10.63 17.42
N GLU A 133 8.87 -9.61 16.60
CA GLU A 133 9.83 -8.52 16.77
C GLU A 133 9.49 -7.67 18.01
N ALA A 134 8.22 -7.32 18.22
CA ALA A 134 7.77 -6.56 19.38
C ALA A 134 8.04 -7.33 20.68
N LYS A 135 7.77 -8.66 20.70
CA LYS A 135 8.12 -9.54 21.83
C LYS A 135 9.61 -9.52 22.13
N LEU A 136 10.45 -9.66 21.10
CA LEU A 136 11.90 -9.63 21.27
C LEU A 136 12.37 -8.31 21.86
N ASN A 137 11.83 -7.19 21.37
CA ASN A 137 12.13 -5.85 21.89
C ASN A 137 11.71 -5.71 23.37
N PHE A 138 10.52 -6.21 23.72
CA PHE A 138 10.04 -6.22 25.10
C PHE A 138 10.93 -7.06 26.01
N LEU A 139 11.30 -8.28 25.60
CA LEU A 139 12.20 -9.17 26.35
C LEU A 139 13.60 -8.59 26.56
N ASN A 140 14.06 -7.74 25.64
CA ASN A 140 15.39 -7.14 25.70
C ASN A 140 15.43 -5.79 26.41
N GLN A 141 14.31 -5.35 27.02
CA GLN A 141 14.30 -4.12 27.81
C GLN A 141 15.31 -4.20 28.96
N PRO A 142 16.13 -3.15 29.13
CA PRO A 142 17.14 -3.13 30.17
C PRO A 142 16.51 -3.10 31.58
N LEU A 143 17.15 -3.74 32.54
CA LEU A 143 16.71 -3.78 33.93
C LEU A 143 17.58 -2.91 34.80
N GLU A 144 16.98 -2.12 35.66
CA GLU A 144 17.70 -1.35 36.68
C GLU A 144 18.04 -2.27 37.88
N ILE A 145 19.30 -2.21 38.29
CA ILE A 145 19.83 -2.86 39.51
C ILE A 145 20.42 -1.78 40.43
N GLU A 146 20.03 -1.79 41.66
CA GLU A 146 20.64 -0.94 42.67
C GLU A 146 21.60 -1.78 43.53
N LYS A 147 22.85 -1.30 43.68
CA LYS A 147 23.86 -1.94 44.53
C LYS A 147 24.69 -0.86 45.24
N ASN A 148 24.73 -0.94 46.58
CA ASN A 148 25.47 0.01 47.43
C ASN A 148 25.12 1.49 47.15
N GLY A 149 23.83 1.80 46.92
CA GLY A 149 23.34 3.14 46.61
C GLY A 149 23.68 3.66 45.22
N LYS A 150 24.22 2.81 44.35
CA LYS A 150 24.46 3.12 42.92
C LYS A 150 23.50 2.36 42.03
N LYS A 151 23.07 3.02 40.94
CA LYS A 151 22.24 2.44 39.93
C LYS A 151 23.07 1.91 38.76
N TYR A 152 22.71 0.73 38.30
CA TYR A 152 23.32 0.02 37.19
C TYR A 152 22.23 -0.49 36.27
N THR A 153 22.55 -0.64 34.99
CA THR A 153 21.67 -1.21 33.98
C THR A 153 22.14 -2.59 33.58
N PHE A 154 21.31 -3.60 33.77
CA PHE A 154 21.52 -4.92 33.22
C PHE A 154 20.93 -4.99 31.83
N GLU A 155 21.76 -5.26 30.82
CA GLU A 155 21.32 -5.51 29.46
C GLU A 155 20.61 -6.87 29.39
N ASN A 156 19.29 -6.87 29.34
CA ASN A 156 18.45 -8.07 29.36
C ASN A 156 18.37 -8.74 28.00
N ASN A 157 19.52 -8.98 27.35
CA ASN A 157 19.58 -9.75 26.12
C ASN A 157 19.72 -11.25 26.40
N GLU A 158 19.45 -12.08 25.40
CA GLU A 158 19.46 -13.53 25.51
C GLU A 158 20.79 -14.06 26.08
N ARG A 159 21.93 -13.56 25.61
CA ARG A 159 23.26 -13.95 26.07
C ARG A 159 23.45 -13.72 27.58
N ASN A 160 23.01 -12.54 28.05
CA ASN A 160 23.15 -12.21 29.47
C ASN A 160 22.18 -13.00 30.34
N ARG A 161 20.93 -13.24 29.84
CA ARG A 161 19.97 -14.13 30.50
C ARG A 161 20.52 -15.55 30.65
N ASN A 162 21.06 -16.11 29.58
CA ASN A 162 21.67 -17.47 29.62
C ASN A 162 22.86 -17.53 30.54
N SER A 163 23.73 -16.52 30.56
CA SER A 163 24.85 -16.43 31.51
C SER A 163 24.38 -16.38 32.97
N LEU A 164 23.33 -15.60 33.24
CA LEU A 164 22.75 -15.51 34.59
C LEU A 164 22.14 -16.85 35.04
N SER A 165 21.35 -17.48 34.16
CA SER A 165 20.74 -18.78 34.41
C SER A 165 21.78 -19.86 34.73
N LEU A 166 22.88 -19.90 33.97
CA LEU A 166 23.99 -20.82 34.23
C LEU A 166 24.62 -20.58 35.61
N LYS A 167 24.89 -19.32 35.97
CA LYS A 167 25.44 -18.94 37.27
C LYS A 167 24.54 -19.37 38.42
N MET A 168 23.23 -19.13 38.26
CA MET A 168 22.25 -19.57 39.27
C MET A 168 22.21 -21.09 39.41
N SER A 169 22.18 -21.82 38.31
CA SER A 169 22.19 -23.30 38.33
C SER A 169 23.40 -23.83 39.05
N LEU A 170 24.58 -23.27 38.79
CA LEU A 170 25.82 -23.67 39.48
C LEU A 170 25.77 -23.40 41.01
N MET A 171 25.27 -22.22 41.39
CA MET A 171 25.13 -21.85 42.82
C MET A 171 24.15 -22.76 43.56
N TRP A 172 23.05 -23.16 42.92
CA TRP A 172 22.09 -24.10 43.54
C TRP A 172 22.62 -25.50 43.62
N THR A 173 23.31 -26.01 42.60
CA THR A 173 23.84 -27.37 42.55
C THR A 173 24.99 -27.58 43.54
N LEU A 174 25.81 -26.55 43.76
CA LEU A 174 27.00 -26.64 44.59
C LEU A 174 26.77 -26.21 46.05
N GLU A 175 25.52 -25.79 46.40
CA GLU A 175 25.16 -25.30 47.76
C GLU A 175 26.07 -24.16 48.29
N GLN A 176 26.77 -23.46 47.41
CA GLN A 176 27.74 -22.44 47.79
C GLN A 176 27.10 -21.06 47.85
N ASP A 177 27.30 -20.33 48.96
CA ASP A 177 27.04 -18.87 49.05
C ASP A 177 28.17 -18.10 48.36
N LYS A 178 28.30 -18.32 47.08
CA LYS A 178 29.32 -17.69 46.25
C LYS A 178 28.84 -16.33 45.75
N ILE A 179 29.75 -15.36 45.73
CA ILE A 179 29.55 -14.08 45.12
C ILE A 179 29.87 -14.22 43.63
N GLU A 180 28.94 -13.84 42.77
CA GLU A 180 29.09 -13.91 41.31
C GLU A 180 29.20 -12.52 40.68
N LYS A 181 30.12 -12.39 39.72
CA LYS A 181 30.27 -11.15 38.93
C LYS A 181 29.26 -11.11 37.80
N VAL A 182 28.46 -10.07 37.80
CA VAL A 182 27.47 -9.78 36.75
C VAL A 182 27.89 -8.56 35.96
N LYS A 183 27.88 -8.67 34.63
CA LYS A 183 28.15 -7.57 33.69
C LYS A 183 26.98 -6.60 33.69
N VAL A 184 27.24 -5.32 33.89
CA VAL A 184 26.24 -4.23 33.87
C VAL A 184 26.83 -3.01 33.21
N LEU A 185 25.99 -2.02 32.95
CA LEU A 185 26.41 -0.68 32.55
C LEU A 185 26.21 0.28 33.74
N ASN A 186 27.19 1.13 33.98
CA ASN A 186 27.07 2.20 34.98
C ASN A 186 26.24 3.38 34.47
N ASP A 187 26.08 4.41 35.29
CA ASP A 187 25.35 5.65 34.96
C ASP A 187 25.89 6.42 33.74
N LYS A 188 27.14 6.13 33.33
CA LYS A 188 27.78 6.70 32.13
C LYS A 188 27.68 5.77 30.91
N GLY A 189 26.98 4.63 31.03
CA GLY A 189 26.88 3.62 29.98
C GLY A 189 28.17 2.80 29.80
N LEU A 190 29.10 2.84 30.72
CA LEU A 190 30.33 2.06 30.66
C LEU A 190 30.13 0.67 31.30
N VAL A 191 30.78 -0.33 30.70
CA VAL A 191 30.72 -1.71 31.19
C VAL A 191 31.45 -1.81 32.51
N GLU A 192 30.76 -2.34 33.54
CA GLU A 192 31.29 -2.71 34.81
C GLU A 192 30.89 -4.16 35.21
N PHE A 193 31.59 -4.75 36.18
CA PHE A 193 31.20 -6.00 36.77
C PHE A 193 30.89 -5.77 38.25
N ILE A 194 29.64 -6.01 38.63
CA ILE A 194 29.20 -5.92 40.02
C ILE A 194 29.15 -7.33 40.64
N GLU A 195 29.43 -7.40 41.92
CA GLU A 195 29.36 -8.65 42.69
C GLU A 195 27.96 -8.78 43.33
N LEU A 196 27.23 -9.82 42.95
CA LEU A 196 25.91 -10.14 43.51
C LEU A 196 25.95 -11.42 44.31
N ASN A 197 25.35 -11.40 45.51
CA ASN A 197 25.13 -12.58 46.29
C ASN A 197 23.93 -13.40 45.78
N LYS A 198 23.70 -14.58 46.39
CA LYS A 198 22.62 -15.50 45.97
C LYS A 198 21.22 -14.86 45.98
N THR A 199 20.93 -14.05 47.01
CA THR A 199 19.63 -13.38 47.13
C THR A 199 19.43 -12.32 46.04
N GLU A 200 20.45 -11.49 45.77
CA GLU A 200 20.42 -10.45 44.74
C GLU A 200 20.31 -11.04 43.33
N LEU A 201 21.04 -12.16 43.08
CA LEU A 201 20.93 -12.90 41.82
C LEU A 201 19.52 -13.48 41.64
N LYS A 202 18.94 -14.06 42.72
CA LYS A 202 17.57 -14.57 42.68
C LYS A 202 16.58 -13.47 42.36
N THR A 203 16.71 -12.28 42.98
CA THR A 203 15.86 -11.15 42.72
C THR A 203 15.92 -10.70 41.26
N LEU A 204 17.13 -10.61 40.67
CA LEU A 204 17.31 -10.27 39.27
C LEU A 204 16.68 -11.34 38.35
N ALA A 205 16.91 -12.62 38.66
CA ALA A 205 16.35 -13.70 37.86
C ALA A 205 14.82 -13.77 37.93
N THR A 206 14.22 -13.48 39.10
CA THR A 206 12.77 -13.39 39.24
C THR A 206 12.22 -12.27 38.36
N LYS A 207 12.84 -11.08 38.39
CA LYS A 207 12.40 -9.98 37.51
C LYS A 207 12.44 -10.34 36.01
N ILE A 208 13.49 -11.08 35.60
CA ILE A 208 13.61 -11.56 34.22
C ILE A 208 12.52 -12.58 33.90
N GLN A 209 12.25 -13.50 34.83
CA GLN A 209 11.20 -14.50 34.65
C GLN A 209 9.82 -13.87 34.54
N ASP A 210 9.52 -12.87 35.37
CA ASP A 210 8.26 -12.11 35.31
C ASP A 210 8.06 -11.45 33.92
N ILE A 211 9.12 -10.87 33.35
CA ILE A 211 9.09 -10.27 32.01
C ILE A 211 8.83 -11.34 30.93
N ILE A 212 9.45 -12.51 31.05
CA ILE A 212 9.23 -13.62 30.10
C ILE A 212 7.78 -14.10 30.18
N GLU A 213 7.25 -14.30 31.37
CA GLU A 213 5.86 -14.76 31.57
C GLU A 213 4.84 -13.74 31.01
N VAL A 214 5.06 -12.45 31.25
CA VAL A 214 4.23 -11.37 30.69
C VAL A 214 4.31 -11.36 29.17
N ALA A 215 5.52 -11.49 28.61
CA ALA A 215 5.70 -11.53 27.15
C ALA A 215 5.03 -12.73 26.51
N ASP A 216 5.11 -13.91 27.11
CA ASP A 216 4.50 -15.15 26.61
C ASP A 216 2.97 -15.06 26.67
N MET A 217 2.42 -14.51 27.76
CA MET A 217 0.98 -14.30 27.91
C MET A 217 0.46 -13.28 26.88
N ALA A 218 1.15 -12.16 26.70
CA ALA A 218 0.82 -11.14 25.74
C ALA A 218 0.82 -11.69 24.30
N GLU A 219 1.84 -12.47 23.95
CA GLU A 219 1.92 -13.12 22.64
C GLU A 219 0.73 -14.07 22.40
N GLN A 220 0.42 -14.93 23.38
CA GLN A 220 -0.72 -15.85 23.25
C GLN A 220 -2.04 -15.11 23.04
N MET A 221 -2.29 -14.05 23.80
CA MET A 221 -3.49 -13.21 23.64
C MET A 221 -3.51 -12.53 22.27
N ALA A 222 -2.38 -12.00 21.81
CA ALA A 222 -2.25 -11.36 20.51
C ALA A 222 -2.52 -12.33 19.35
N VAL A 223 -1.94 -13.54 19.39
CA VAL A 223 -2.15 -14.57 18.35
C VAL A 223 -3.63 -14.93 18.23
N VAL A 224 -4.33 -15.10 19.37
CA VAL A 224 -5.77 -15.38 19.40
C VAL A 224 -6.56 -14.18 18.83
N GLY A 225 -6.22 -12.96 19.21
CA GLY A 225 -6.85 -11.74 18.71
C GLY A 225 -6.66 -11.61 17.18
N ILE A 226 -5.43 -11.68 16.69
CA ILE A 226 -5.08 -11.58 15.27
C ILE A 226 -5.85 -12.61 14.43
N SER A 227 -6.04 -13.82 14.93
CA SER A 227 -6.79 -14.86 14.22
C SER A 227 -8.28 -14.54 14.03
N ARG A 228 -8.85 -13.71 14.89
CA ARG A 228 -10.29 -13.36 14.93
C ARG A 228 -10.62 -11.98 14.37
N TYR A 229 -9.63 -11.11 14.24
CA TYR A 229 -9.84 -9.72 13.79
C TYR A 229 -10.38 -9.65 12.38
N THR A 230 -11.33 -8.74 12.20
CA THR A 230 -11.83 -8.31 10.89
C THR A 230 -10.74 -7.53 10.14
N ILE A 231 -10.95 -7.29 8.84
CA ILE A 231 -9.98 -6.52 8.04
C ILE A 231 -9.77 -5.10 8.58
N ASN A 232 -10.82 -4.42 9.05
CA ASN A 232 -10.69 -3.07 9.60
C ASN A 232 -9.86 -3.08 10.90
N GLN A 233 -10.10 -4.04 11.78
CA GLN A 233 -9.30 -4.21 13.00
C GLN A 233 -7.83 -4.54 12.67
N MET A 234 -7.58 -5.32 11.60
CA MET A 234 -6.22 -5.62 11.17
C MET A 234 -5.51 -4.43 10.54
N LEU A 235 -6.23 -3.52 9.88
CA LEU A 235 -5.64 -2.30 9.31
C LEU A 235 -5.24 -1.27 10.37
N GLU A 236 -5.93 -1.27 11.51
CA GLU A 236 -5.69 -0.37 12.64
C GLU A 236 -4.77 -0.97 13.71
N LEU A 237 -4.41 -2.26 13.57
CA LEU A 237 -3.66 -2.99 14.57
C LEU A 237 -2.23 -2.46 14.72
N ASN A 238 -1.87 -2.06 15.94
CA ASN A 238 -0.50 -1.87 16.40
C ASN A 238 -0.12 -3.01 17.36
N VAL A 239 0.67 -3.95 16.91
CA VAL A 239 1.05 -5.13 17.72
C VAL A 239 1.88 -4.79 18.96
N SER A 240 2.55 -3.65 18.99
CA SER A 240 3.31 -3.19 20.17
C SER A 240 2.42 -2.91 21.37
N ASP A 241 1.12 -2.63 21.14
CA ASP A 241 0.19 -2.32 22.23
C ASP A 241 -0.08 -3.55 23.14
N PHE A 242 0.14 -4.76 22.63
CA PHE A 242 0.03 -5.97 23.45
C PHE A 242 1.10 -6.07 24.53
N PHE A 243 2.21 -5.34 24.40
CA PHE A 243 3.35 -5.33 25.34
C PHE A 243 3.45 -4.01 26.13
N GLN A 244 2.47 -3.13 25.99
CA GLN A 244 2.38 -1.89 26.78
C GLN A 244 1.50 -2.19 28.01
N ASN A 245 2.05 -2.03 29.22
CA ASN A 245 1.33 -2.01 30.50
C ASN A 245 1.27 -0.59 31.03
#